data_9aaaa5e3db88d66e7f7de4d08ab2d888
#
_entry.id   9aaaa5e3db88d66e7f7de4d08ab2d888
#
_cell.length_a   1.000
_cell.length_b   1.000
_cell.length_c   1.000
_cell.angle_alpha   90.00
_cell.angle_beta   90.00
_cell.angle_gamma   90.00
#
_symmetry.space_group_name_H-M   'P 1'
#
loop_
_entity.id
_entity.type
_entity.pdbx_description
1 polymer ?
#
loop_
_entity_poly.entity_id
_entity_poly.type
_entity_poly.pdbx_seq_one_letter_code
_entity_poly.pdbx_strand_id
1 'polypeptide(L)'
;MLEHLGGIETTKITISLIKADVGGYPGHSSVHPALIETAESKLEDAKKSGALIDFRVLACGDDLELIMSHTKGCDNGEVHALAWETFEEATEKAKKLKLYGAGQDLLADAFSGNIRGMGPGVAEMEINERTSEPVVAFMMDKTEPGAFNLPIFKIFADPFNTAGLVIDPACHHGFTFEVWDIMEHKKVFMDCPGEMYDLLALIGAKSRYVIKRVFCKPNSKISEQEAVAVVSTEKLYQTAGTYVGKDDPVALVRCQSGLPALGEVLEPFALGHLVSGWMRGSHNGPLMPCSFETAHPTRFDGPPRVIAAGFQMAYGSFVGPVDLFKDIAYDLTRQRCLQITDYLRAHGPFEPQRLPMEDMEYTTLPHVMKTLANRFVDAE
;
A
#
# COMPACT_ATOMS: atom_id res chain seq x y z
N MET A 1 -40.08 -1.99 -30.20
CA MET A 1 -40.03 -0.64 -29.69
C MET A 1 -39.11 -0.59 -28.47
N LEU A 2 -37.83 -0.92 -28.65
CA LEU A 2 -36.73 -0.88 -27.66
C LEU A 2 -35.39 -0.75 -28.40
N GLU A 3 -35.35 0.15 -29.39
CA GLU A 3 -34.11 0.56 -30.07
C GLU A 3 -34.05 2.06 -29.93
N HIS A 4 -33.46 2.56 -28.86
CA HIS A 4 -32.83 3.87 -28.68
C HIS A 4 -32.51 4.09 -27.19
N LEU A 5 -31.66 3.23 -26.63
CA LEU A 5 -30.79 3.68 -25.56
C LEU A 5 -29.43 3.93 -26.22
N GLY A 6 -29.27 5.16 -26.68
CA GLY A 6 -27.99 5.69 -27.13
C GLY A 6 -26.94 5.37 -26.06
N GLY A 7 -25.75 4.99 -26.51
CA GLY A 7 -24.64 4.64 -25.63
C GLY A 7 -24.46 5.76 -24.60
N ILE A 8 -24.77 5.49 -23.36
CA ILE A 8 -24.32 6.28 -22.24
C ILE A 8 -22.82 6.08 -22.27
N GLU A 9 -22.05 7.09 -22.71
CA GLU A 9 -20.62 7.12 -22.43
C GLU A 9 -20.51 6.98 -20.91
N THR A 10 -20.09 5.81 -20.46
CA THR A 10 -19.82 5.58 -19.03
C THR A 10 -18.64 6.46 -18.67
N THR A 11 -18.91 7.51 -17.91
CA THR A 11 -17.86 8.40 -17.42
C THR A 11 -16.90 7.53 -16.58
N LYS A 12 -15.63 7.47 -16.98
CA LYS A 12 -14.62 6.78 -16.23
C LYS A 12 -14.43 7.44 -14.86
N ILE A 13 -14.29 6.62 -13.86
CA ILE A 13 -14.04 7.04 -12.47
C ILE A 13 -12.59 6.72 -12.14
N THR A 14 -11.91 7.66 -11.55
CA THR A 14 -10.57 7.45 -10.98
C THR A 14 -10.68 7.40 -9.47
N ILE A 15 -10.06 6.40 -8.87
CA ILE A 15 -9.86 6.28 -7.43
C ILE A 15 -8.40 6.58 -7.16
N SER A 16 -8.11 7.62 -6.36
CA SER A 16 -6.76 7.99 -5.93
C SER A 16 -6.64 7.74 -4.43
N LEU A 17 -5.76 6.83 -4.05
CA LEU A 17 -5.34 6.60 -2.67
C LEU A 17 -3.94 7.18 -2.51
N ILE A 18 -3.83 8.26 -1.75
CA ILE A 18 -2.59 9.01 -1.56
C ILE A 18 -2.31 9.11 -0.06
N LYS A 19 -1.10 8.74 0.34
CA LYS A 19 -0.71 8.71 1.74
C LYS A 19 0.53 9.56 2.01
N ALA A 20 0.62 10.10 3.24
CA ALA A 20 1.84 10.72 3.73
C ALA A 20 1.96 10.64 5.25
N ASP A 21 3.19 10.47 5.75
CA ASP A 21 3.54 10.77 7.12
C ASP A 21 3.69 12.29 7.29
N VAL A 22 2.72 12.88 7.99
CA VAL A 22 2.66 14.32 8.27
C VAL A 22 2.97 14.64 9.72
N GLY A 23 3.17 13.62 10.54
CA GLY A 23 3.54 13.71 11.96
C GLY A 23 2.66 12.86 12.87
N GLY A 24 3.33 12.08 13.72
CA GLY A 24 2.71 11.12 14.63
C GLY A 24 2.72 11.52 16.11
N TYR A 25 1.92 10.84 16.91
CA TYR A 25 1.89 10.98 18.38
C TYR A 25 1.37 9.72 19.09
N PRO A 26 1.94 9.34 20.25
CA PRO A 26 3.30 9.69 20.67
C PRO A 26 4.34 8.98 19.79
N GLY A 27 5.31 9.73 19.28
CA GLY A 27 6.30 9.19 18.32
C GLY A 27 5.64 8.73 17.03
N HIS A 28 6.13 7.64 16.44
CA HIS A 28 5.62 7.02 15.21
C HIS A 28 4.50 6.01 15.49
N SER A 29 3.39 6.39 16.12
CA SER A 29 2.36 5.41 16.44
C SER A 29 0.98 5.68 15.87
N SER A 30 0.59 6.95 15.75
CA SER A 30 -0.77 7.30 15.33
C SER A 30 -0.84 8.68 14.72
N VAL A 31 -1.79 8.89 13.84
CA VAL A 31 -2.19 10.22 13.37
C VAL A 31 -3.04 10.92 14.43
N HIS A 32 -2.76 12.18 14.73
CA HIS A 32 -3.55 12.97 15.67
C HIS A 32 -4.92 13.30 15.07
N PRO A 33 -6.04 13.19 15.82
CA PRO A 33 -7.39 13.47 15.29
C PRO A 33 -7.52 14.83 14.59
N ALA A 34 -6.86 15.87 15.10
CA ALA A 34 -6.90 17.19 14.48
C ALA A 34 -6.24 17.24 13.08
N LEU A 35 -5.41 16.28 12.69
CA LEU A 35 -4.86 16.17 11.34
C LEU A 35 -5.89 15.54 10.41
N ILE A 36 -6.61 14.53 10.88
CA ILE A 36 -7.73 13.91 10.18
C ILE A 36 -8.82 14.95 9.92
N GLU A 37 -9.25 15.69 10.94
CA GLU A 37 -10.24 16.77 10.82
C GLU A 37 -9.79 17.85 9.83
N THR A 38 -8.51 18.20 9.79
CA THR A 38 -7.96 19.17 8.83
C THR A 38 -8.08 18.62 7.40
N ALA A 39 -7.71 17.37 7.16
CA ALA A 39 -7.82 16.73 5.87
C ALA A 39 -9.28 16.58 5.41
N GLU A 40 -10.16 16.12 6.31
CA GLU A 40 -11.61 16.01 6.02
C GLU A 40 -12.21 17.36 5.62
N SER A 41 -11.87 18.44 6.32
CA SER A 41 -12.36 19.79 6.00
C SER A 41 -11.92 20.24 4.61
N LYS A 42 -10.66 20.03 4.26
CA LYS A 42 -10.10 20.40 2.96
C LYS A 42 -10.74 19.62 1.81
N LEU A 43 -10.88 18.31 1.98
CA LEU A 43 -11.48 17.43 0.95
C LEU A 43 -12.98 17.65 0.83
N GLU A 44 -13.67 17.99 1.92
CA GLU A 44 -15.10 18.37 1.87
C GLU A 44 -15.32 19.64 1.03
N ASP A 45 -14.43 20.62 1.14
CA ASP A 45 -14.51 21.83 0.31
C ASP A 45 -14.23 21.51 -1.18
N ALA A 46 -13.28 20.61 -1.45
CA ALA A 46 -13.02 20.12 -2.80
C ALA A 46 -14.24 19.35 -3.39
N LYS A 47 -14.93 18.56 -2.57
CA LYS A 47 -16.17 17.88 -2.95
C LYS A 47 -17.30 18.88 -3.25
N LYS A 48 -17.50 19.88 -2.40
CA LYS A 48 -18.49 20.95 -2.62
C LYS A 48 -18.24 21.75 -3.89
N SER A 49 -16.97 21.96 -4.24
CA SER A 49 -16.59 22.65 -5.48
C SER A 49 -16.73 21.80 -6.74
N GLY A 50 -16.97 20.48 -6.59
CA GLY A 50 -17.04 19.52 -7.68
C GLY A 50 -15.68 19.05 -8.20
N ALA A 51 -14.60 19.36 -7.51
CA ALA A 51 -13.25 18.86 -7.83
C ALA A 51 -13.13 17.34 -7.55
N LEU A 52 -13.85 16.85 -6.53
CA LEU A 52 -14.00 15.44 -6.19
C LEU A 52 -15.48 15.02 -6.27
N ILE A 53 -15.72 13.74 -6.55
CA ILE A 53 -17.05 13.13 -6.41
C ILE A 53 -17.28 12.76 -4.94
N ASP A 54 -16.32 12.07 -4.33
CA ASP A 54 -16.38 11.64 -2.93
C ASP A 54 -14.98 11.44 -2.36
N PHE A 55 -14.88 11.31 -1.03
CA PHE A 55 -13.61 11.03 -0.36
C PHE A 55 -13.81 10.30 0.95
N ARG A 56 -12.73 9.68 1.46
CA ARG A 56 -12.58 9.22 2.85
C ARG A 56 -11.19 9.55 3.33
N VAL A 57 -11.06 9.83 4.62
CA VAL A 57 -9.79 10.01 5.30
C VAL A 57 -9.64 8.90 6.33
N LEU A 58 -8.54 8.17 6.27
CA LEU A 58 -8.21 7.10 7.21
C LEU A 58 -6.80 7.31 7.74
N ALA A 59 -6.36 6.42 8.63
CA ALA A 59 -5.00 6.37 9.14
C ALA A 59 -4.57 4.93 9.37
N CYS A 60 -3.31 4.63 9.06
CA CYS A 60 -2.64 3.38 9.41
C CYS A 60 -1.30 3.73 10.06
N GLY A 61 -1.13 3.40 11.34
CA GLY A 61 -0.01 3.93 12.11
C GLY A 61 -0.04 5.45 12.18
N ASP A 62 1.06 6.09 11.84
CA ASP A 62 1.19 7.55 11.74
C ASP A 62 1.05 8.11 10.32
N ASP A 63 0.68 7.27 9.36
CA ASP A 63 0.36 7.70 8.00
C ASP A 63 -1.09 8.21 7.87
N LEU A 64 -1.24 9.38 7.24
CA LEU A 64 -2.52 9.97 6.86
C LEU A 64 -2.88 9.53 5.45
N GLU A 65 -4.08 8.96 5.28
CA GLU A 65 -4.53 8.32 4.06
C GLU A 65 -5.72 9.09 3.44
N LEU A 66 -5.55 9.58 2.21
CA LEU A 66 -6.59 10.26 1.44
C LEU A 66 -7.10 9.33 0.35
N ILE A 67 -8.37 8.90 0.46
CA ILE A 67 -9.04 8.09 -0.57
C ILE A 67 -10.03 9.01 -1.28
N MET A 68 -9.80 9.28 -2.54
CA MET A 68 -10.55 10.26 -3.34
C MET A 68 -11.10 9.61 -4.61
N SER A 69 -12.30 10.00 -5.03
CA SER A 69 -12.85 9.63 -6.33
C SER A 69 -13.17 10.87 -7.17
N HIS A 70 -12.86 10.79 -8.46
CA HIS A 70 -13.00 11.90 -9.41
C HIS A 70 -13.06 11.39 -10.86
N THR A 71 -13.24 12.29 -11.84
CA THR A 71 -13.30 11.98 -13.29
C THR A 71 -12.10 12.51 -14.08
N LYS A 72 -11.01 12.85 -13.40
CA LYS A 72 -9.89 13.60 -14.00
C LYS A 72 -8.78 12.71 -14.57
N GLY A 73 -8.87 11.39 -14.40
CA GLY A 73 -7.84 10.42 -14.80
C GLY A 73 -6.70 10.30 -13.78
N CYS A 74 -5.85 9.27 -13.97
CA CYS A 74 -4.65 9.09 -13.16
C CYS A 74 -3.61 10.20 -13.45
N ASP A 75 -2.68 10.41 -12.50
CA ASP A 75 -1.62 11.44 -12.57
C ASP A 75 -2.16 12.87 -12.79
N ASN A 76 -3.37 13.15 -12.33
CA ASN A 76 -3.96 14.46 -12.52
C ASN A 76 -3.35 15.51 -11.59
N GLY A 77 -2.78 16.57 -12.19
CA GLY A 77 -2.07 17.62 -11.45
C GLY A 77 -2.94 18.39 -10.44
N GLU A 78 -4.25 18.57 -10.69
CA GLU A 78 -5.11 19.25 -9.73
C GLU A 78 -5.42 18.37 -8.51
N VAL A 79 -5.61 17.06 -8.71
CA VAL A 79 -5.86 16.10 -7.62
C VAL A 79 -4.59 15.92 -6.79
N HIS A 80 -3.43 15.82 -7.44
CA HIS A 80 -2.16 15.74 -6.74
C HIS A 80 -1.81 17.03 -5.98
N ALA A 81 -2.14 18.21 -6.54
CA ALA A 81 -1.99 19.49 -5.84
C ALA A 81 -2.90 19.57 -4.61
N LEU A 82 -4.17 19.15 -4.74
CA LEU A 82 -5.10 19.08 -3.63
C LEU A 82 -4.59 18.18 -2.49
N ALA A 83 -4.07 17.00 -2.83
CA ALA A 83 -3.49 16.09 -1.83
C ALA A 83 -2.27 16.73 -1.15
N TRP A 84 -1.36 17.34 -1.93
CA TRP A 84 -0.19 18.02 -1.41
C TRP A 84 -0.55 19.16 -0.45
N GLU A 85 -1.45 20.06 -0.86
CA GLU A 85 -1.94 21.14 -0.02
C GLU A 85 -2.61 20.63 1.27
N THR A 86 -3.33 19.52 1.19
CA THR A 86 -3.96 18.88 2.35
C THR A 86 -2.90 18.40 3.34
N PHE A 87 -1.84 17.76 2.86
CA PHE A 87 -0.73 17.33 3.70
C PHE A 87 0.07 18.51 4.27
N GLU A 88 0.25 19.61 3.51
CA GLU A 88 0.89 20.83 4.02
C GLU A 88 0.08 21.43 5.17
N GLU A 89 -1.24 21.57 5.02
CA GLU A 89 -2.10 22.10 6.09
C GLU A 89 -2.08 21.20 7.34
N ALA A 90 -2.10 19.87 7.15
CA ALA A 90 -1.96 18.91 8.24
C ALA A 90 -0.58 19.01 8.91
N THR A 91 0.50 19.18 8.14
CA THR A 91 1.87 19.39 8.64
C THR A 91 1.97 20.66 9.47
N GLU A 92 1.40 21.78 9.02
CA GLU A 92 1.39 23.02 9.81
C GLU A 92 0.61 22.85 11.13
N LYS A 93 -0.46 22.06 11.13
CA LYS A 93 -1.17 21.68 12.35
C LYS A 93 -0.31 20.80 13.25
N ALA A 94 0.38 19.82 12.68
CA ALA A 94 1.29 18.93 13.41
C ALA A 94 2.44 19.71 14.08
N LYS A 95 3.05 20.67 13.38
CA LYS A 95 4.08 21.58 13.94
C LYS A 95 3.55 22.39 15.14
N LYS A 96 2.34 22.96 15.01
CA LYS A 96 1.70 23.71 16.12
C LYS A 96 1.46 22.85 17.36
N LEU A 97 1.13 21.56 17.15
CA LEU A 97 0.94 20.58 18.21
C LEU A 97 2.25 19.95 18.67
N LYS A 98 3.39 20.27 18.02
CA LYS A 98 4.72 19.70 18.30
C LYS A 98 4.73 18.18 18.18
N LEU A 99 4.05 17.63 17.17
CA LEU A 99 4.02 16.20 16.91
C LEU A 99 5.38 15.72 16.39
N TYR A 100 5.68 14.45 16.58
CA TYR A 100 6.93 13.86 16.12
C TYR A 100 6.96 13.76 14.58
N GLY A 101 8.08 14.03 13.95
CA GLY A 101 8.24 13.91 12.51
C GLY A 101 7.32 14.81 11.67
N ALA A 102 6.87 15.95 12.21
CA ALA A 102 5.93 16.84 11.52
C ALA A 102 6.42 17.24 10.12
N GLY A 103 5.75 16.73 9.08
CA GLY A 103 6.08 16.93 7.67
C GLY A 103 7.16 16.00 7.14
N GLN A 104 7.33 14.82 7.71
CA GLN A 104 8.37 13.86 7.35
C GLN A 104 8.38 13.54 5.84
N ASP A 105 7.24 13.32 5.22
CA ASP A 105 7.14 13.02 3.79
C ASP A 105 7.16 14.27 2.89
N LEU A 106 7.13 15.48 3.46
CA LEU A 106 7.09 16.74 2.68
C LEU A 106 8.39 17.53 2.75
N LEU A 107 9.14 17.40 3.84
CA LEU A 107 10.30 18.22 4.14
C LEU A 107 11.55 17.35 4.29
N ALA A 108 12.55 17.61 3.46
CA ALA A 108 13.79 16.82 3.44
C ALA A 108 14.57 16.90 4.77
N ASP A 109 14.45 17.99 5.53
CA ASP A 109 15.11 18.21 6.82
C ASP A 109 14.37 17.60 8.01
N ALA A 110 13.08 17.27 7.84
CA ALA A 110 12.29 16.56 8.85
C ALA A 110 12.35 15.03 8.69
N PHE A 111 12.87 14.56 7.57
CA PHE A 111 12.89 13.15 7.22
C PHE A 111 13.81 12.33 8.13
N SER A 112 13.27 11.24 8.67
CA SER A 112 14.01 10.25 9.45
C SER A 112 13.74 8.86 8.88
N GLY A 113 14.55 8.39 7.93
CA GLY A 113 14.31 7.08 7.34
C GLY A 113 15.03 6.86 6.01
N ASN A 114 14.53 5.95 5.20
CA ASN A 114 15.09 5.68 3.89
C ASN A 114 14.74 6.79 2.90
N ILE A 115 15.74 7.55 2.43
CA ILE A 115 15.55 8.63 1.44
C ILE A 115 14.76 8.16 0.21
N ARG A 116 14.88 6.89 -0.18
CA ARG A 116 14.12 6.31 -1.29
C ARG A 116 12.62 6.29 -1.00
N GLY A 117 12.22 6.05 0.25
CA GLY A 117 10.82 6.06 0.68
C GLY A 117 10.19 7.45 0.85
N MET A 118 10.98 8.53 0.84
CA MET A 118 10.51 9.89 1.09
C MET A 118 9.50 10.37 0.05
N GLY A 119 8.50 11.11 0.49
CA GLY A 119 7.44 11.72 -0.32
C GLY A 119 6.13 10.95 -0.28
N PRO A 120 4.98 11.63 -0.49
CA PRO A 120 3.68 10.99 -0.51
C PRO A 120 3.60 9.84 -1.51
N GLY A 121 3.05 8.69 -1.08
CA GLY A 121 2.80 7.53 -1.94
C GLY A 121 1.48 7.65 -2.67
N VAL A 122 1.41 7.15 -3.91
CA VAL A 122 0.24 7.24 -4.77
C VAL A 122 -0.12 5.88 -5.34
N ALA A 123 -1.38 5.45 -5.17
CA ALA A 123 -1.99 4.34 -5.89
C ALA A 123 -3.27 4.86 -6.58
N GLU A 124 -3.31 4.83 -7.90
CA GLU A 124 -4.42 5.34 -8.68
C GLU A 124 -4.93 4.30 -9.67
N MET A 125 -6.25 4.23 -9.78
CA MET A 125 -6.95 3.30 -10.66
C MET A 125 -8.08 4.00 -11.40
N GLU A 126 -8.03 4.01 -12.73
CA GLU A 126 -9.12 4.46 -13.58
C GLU A 126 -9.96 3.27 -14.01
N ILE A 127 -11.27 3.35 -13.80
CA ILE A 127 -12.21 2.26 -14.04
C ILE A 127 -13.45 2.72 -14.81
N ASN A 128 -14.02 1.82 -15.60
CA ASN A 128 -15.42 1.88 -15.96
C ASN A 128 -16.20 1.15 -14.86
N GLU A 129 -17.03 1.90 -14.12
CA GLU A 129 -17.79 1.34 -12.99
C GLU A 129 -18.74 0.25 -13.48
N ARG A 130 -18.59 -0.96 -12.91
CA ARG A 130 -19.49 -2.10 -13.19
C ARG A 130 -20.82 -1.93 -12.45
N THR A 131 -21.81 -2.71 -12.82
CA THR A 131 -23.12 -2.75 -12.12
C THR A 131 -22.95 -3.07 -10.62
N SER A 132 -21.93 -3.85 -10.26
CA SER A 132 -21.46 -4.03 -8.89
C SER A 132 -19.94 -3.90 -8.88
N GLU A 133 -19.43 -2.87 -8.21
CA GLU A 133 -18.01 -2.51 -8.20
C GLU A 133 -17.49 -2.45 -6.77
N PRO A 134 -17.24 -3.60 -6.12
CA PRO A 134 -16.56 -3.62 -4.83
C PRO A 134 -15.06 -3.40 -5.00
N VAL A 135 -14.51 -2.52 -4.16
CA VAL A 135 -13.10 -2.16 -4.12
C VAL A 135 -12.59 -2.25 -2.68
N VAL A 136 -11.42 -2.81 -2.51
CA VAL A 136 -10.71 -2.84 -1.22
C VAL A 136 -9.50 -1.91 -1.31
N ALA A 137 -9.40 -0.98 -0.38
CA ALA A 137 -8.21 -0.18 -0.15
C ALA A 137 -7.42 -0.80 1.03
N PHE A 138 -6.18 -1.20 0.75
CA PHE A 138 -5.26 -1.69 1.77
C PHE A 138 -4.23 -0.62 2.09
N MET A 139 -3.93 -0.47 3.38
CA MET A 139 -2.93 0.48 3.87
C MET A 139 -2.04 -0.23 4.88
N MET A 140 -0.73 -0.04 4.75
CA MET A 140 0.28 -0.69 5.60
C MET A 140 1.09 0.33 6.38
N ASP A 141 1.65 -0.10 7.50
CA ASP A 141 2.56 0.68 8.33
C ASP A 141 3.72 -0.18 8.83
N LYS A 142 4.93 0.37 8.84
CA LYS A 142 6.21 -0.24 9.22
C LYS A 142 6.65 -1.35 8.27
N THR A 143 6.46 -1.13 6.96
CA THR A 143 6.88 -2.06 5.91
C THR A 143 7.60 -1.35 4.75
N GLU A 144 8.12 -2.15 3.82
CA GLU A 144 8.81 -1.71 2.61
C GLU A 144 7.96 -1.94 1.33
N PRO A 145 8.36 -1.35 0.20
CA PRO A 145 7.57 -1.34 -1.05
C PRO A 145 7.10 -2.72 -1.53
N GLY A 146 7.92 -3.76 -1.34
CA GLY A 146 7.61 -5.13 -1.77
C GLY A 146 6.62 -5.90 -0.88
N ALA A 147 6.07 -5.30 0.16
CA ALA A 147 5.19 -5.98 1.12
C ALA A 147 3.90 -6.53 0.47
N PHE A 148 3.42 -5.92 -0.60
CA PHE A 148 2.26 -6.44 -1.36
C PHE A 148 2.59 -7.53 -2.38
N ASN A 149 3.87 -7.86 -2.64
CA ASN A 149 4.21 -8.84 -3.67
C ASN A 149 3.53 -10.19 -3.44
N LEU A 150 3.69 -10.76 -2.25
CA LEU A 150 3.09 -12.06 -1.94
C LEU A 150 1.56 -12.01 -1.91
N PRO A 151 0.89 -11.05 -1.23
CA PRO A 151 -0.56 -10.93 -1.28
C PRO A 151 -1.12 -10.82 -2.70
N ILE A 152 -0.60 -9.91 -3.52
CA ILE A 152 -1.10 -9.70 -4.89
C ILE A 152 -0.85 -10.94 -5.76
N PHE A 153 0.32 -11.59 -5.65
CA PHE A 153 0.57 -12.85 -6.32
C PHE A 153 -0.48 -13.90 -5.93
N LYS A 154 -0.75 -14.08 -4.64
CA LYS A 154 -1.71 -15.07 -4.15
C LYS A 154 -3.13 -14.80 -4.64
N ILE A 155 -3.55 -13.55 -4.65
CA ILE A 155 -4.88 -13.16 -5.12
C ILE A 155 -5.06 -13.50 -6.61
N PHE A 156 -4.09 -13.18 -7.46
CA PHE A 156 -4.28 -13.19 -8.91
C PHE A 156 -3.54 -14.32 -9.65
N ALA A 157 -2.71 -15.12 -8.98
CA ALA A 157 -1.93 -16.18 -9.63
C ALA A 157 -1.86 -17.51 -8.86
N ASP A 158 -2.26 -17.55 -7.59
CA ASP A 158 -2.20 -18.77 -6.78
C ASP A 158 -3.58 -19.43 -6.66
N PRO A 159 -3.85 -20.55 -7.37
CA PRO A 159 -5.15 -21.21 -7.32
C PRO A 159 -5.46 -21.87 -5.96
N PHE A 160 -4.47 -22.09 -5.09
CA PHE A 160 -4.69 -22.57 -3.73
C PHE A 160 -5.20 -21.48 -2.79
N ASN A 161 -4.94 -20.22 -3.12
CA ASN A 161 -5.55 -19.07 -2.44
C ASN A 161 -6.86 -18.67 -3.09
N THR A 162 -6.88 -18.58 -4.41
CA THR A 162 -7.98 -18.06 -5.21
C THR A 162 -8.56 -19.18 -6.06
N ALA A 163 -9.50 -19.92 -5.48
CA ALA A 163 -10.16 -21.04 -6.18
C ALA A 163 -10.85 -20.57 -7.46
N GLY A 164 -11.32 -19.32 -7.50
CA GLY A 164 -11.90 -18.69 -8.68
C GLY A 164 -11.03 -18.77 -9.94
N LEU A 165 -9.71 -18.81 -9.82
CA LEU A 165 -8.80 -18.99 -10.96
C LEU A 165 -9.01 -20.31 -11.71
N VAL A 166 -9.60 -21.31 -11.05
CA VAL A 166 -9.85 -22.63 -11.63
C VAL A 166 -11.33 -22.85 -11.92
N ILE A 167 -12.22 -22.43 -10.99
CA ILE A 167 -13.64 -22.78 -11.03
C ILE A 167 -14.54 -21.69 -11.64
N ASP A 168 -14.07 -20.44 -11.71
CA ASP A 168 -14.82 -19.35 -12.36
C ASP A 168 -14.31 -19.14 -13.79
N PRO A 169 -15.13 -19.41 -14.82
CA PRO A 169 -14.73 -19.19 -16.21
C PRO A 169 -14.28 -17.75 -16.49
N ALA A 170 -14.77 -16.77 -15.75
CA ALA A 170 -14.40 -15.36 -15.93
C ALA A 170 -12.98 -15.05 -15.43
N CYS A 171 -12.47 -15.78 -14.44
CA CYS A 171 -11.10 -15.65 -13.91
C CYS A 171 -10.10 -16.62 -14.57
N HIS A 172 -10.59 -17.68 -15.23
CA HIS A 172 -9.75 -18.78 -15.73
C HIS A 172 -8.72 -18.37 -16.78
N HIS A 173 -8.90 -17.25 -17.44
CA HIS A 173 -7.93 -16.71 -18.40
C HIS A 173 -6.62 -16.24 -17.75
N GLY A 174 -6.63 -16.05 -16.44
CA GLY A 174 -5.49 -15.52 -15.67
C GLY A 174 -5.34 -14.02 -15.79
N PHE A 175 -4.17 -13.53 -15.39
CA PHE A 175 -3.90 -12.11 -15.24
C PHE A 175 -2.50 -11.76 -15.74
N THR A 176 -2.30 -10.50 -16.14
CA THR A 176 -1.01 -9.92 -16.50
C THR A 176 -0.51 -9.02 -15.38
N PHE A 177 0.71 -9.25 -14.94
CA PHE A 177 1.36 -8.50 -13.86
C PHE A 177 2.35 -7.49 -14.44
N GLU A 178 2.24 -6.24 -14.06
CA GLU A 178 3.26 -5.21 -14.28
C GLU A 178 4.18 -5.18 -13.07
N VAL A 179 5.44 -5.55 -13.27
CA VAL A 179 6.47 -5.57 -12.22
C VAL A 179 7.51 -4.51 -12.51
N TRP A 180 7.86 -3.74 -11.49
CA TRP A 180 8.86 -2.68 -11.59
C TRP A 180 10.16 -3.07 -10.89
N ASP A 181 11.28 -2.84 -11.58
CA ASP A 181 12.61 -2.72 -10.98
C ASP A 181 12.73 -1.29 -10.43
N ILE A 182 12.55 -1.15 -9.12
CA ILE A 182 12.58 0.16 -8.46
C ILE A 182 13.99 0.74 -8.30
N MET A 183 15.02 -0.01 -8.66
CA MET A 183 16.41 0.44 -8.64
C MET A 183 16.85 0.99 -10.00
N GLU A 184 16.42 0.34 -11.09
CA GLU A 184 16.80 0.73 -12.44
C GLU A 184 15.67 1.45 -13.21
N HIS A 185 14.50 1.67 -12.57
CA HIS A 185 13.33 2.29 -13.17
C HIS A 185 12.87 1.63 -14.47
N LYS A 186 12.89 0.29 -14.47
CA LYS A 186 12.46 -0.54 -15.58
C LYS A 186 11.22 -1.32 -15.17
N LYS A 187 10.45 -1.75 -16.16
CA LYS A 187 9.28 -2.59 -15.93
C LYS A 187 9.22 -3.75 -16.90
N VAL A 188 8.53 -4.81 -16.47
CA VAL A 188 8.23 -5.98 -17.28
C VAL A 188 6.77 -6.37 -17.05
N PHE A 189 6.13 -6.88 -18.10
CA PHE A 189 4.80 -7.49 -18.01
C PHE A 189 4.96 -9.00 -18.07
N MET A 190 4.27 -9.71 -17.17
CA MET A 190 4.35 -11.14 -17.03
C MET A 190 2.97 -11.75 -16.96
N ASP A 191 2.74 -12.77 -17.79
CA ASP A 191 1.45 -13.42 -17.94
C ASP A 191 1.32 -14.66 -17.07
N CYS A 192 0.42 -14.65 -16.10
CA CYS A 192 0.08 -15.83 -15.32
C CYS A 192 -1.17 -16.53 -15.88
N PRO A 193 -1.21 -17.89 -15.88
CA PRO A 193 -0.26 -18.80 -15.21
C PRO A 193 1.03 -19.12 -16.00
N GLY A 194 1.18 -18.69 -17.25
CA GLY A 194 2.28 -19.12 -18.13
C GLY A 194 3.68 -18.81 -17.58
N GLU A 195 3.88 -17.62 -17.01
CA GLU A 195 5.17 -17.12 -16.48
C GLU A 195 5.18 -17.07 -14.94
N MET A 196 4.33 -17.87 -14.28
CA MET A 196 4.15 -17.82 -12.82
C MET A 196 5.45 -18.07 -12.05
N TYR A 197 6.29 -19.02 -12.48
CA TYR A 197 7.55 -19.31 -11.80
C TYR A 197 8.59 -18.21 -11.97
N ASP A 198 8.63 -17.59 -13.14
CA ASP A 198 9.52 -16.44 -13.40
C ASP A 198 9.07 -15.22 -12.58
N LEU A 199 7.76 -14.98 -12.49
CA LEU A 199 7.19 -13.95 -11.62
C LEU A 199 7.59 -14.19 -10.15
N LEU A 200 7.45 -15.42 -9.64
CA LEU A 200 7.84 -15.76 -8.26
C LEU A 200 9.32 -15.53 -8.00
N ALA A 201 10.19 -15.94 -8.93
CA ALA A 201 11.63 -15.71 -8.81
C ALA A 201 11.96 -14.22 -8.75
N LEU A 202 11.28 -13.40 -9.58
CA LEU A 202 11.50 -11.97 -9.65
C LEU A 202 11.04 -11.26 -8.37
N ILE A 203 9.77 -11.45 -7.98
CA ILE A 203 9.18 -10.77 -6.81
C ILE A 203 9.70 -11.30 -5.46
N GLY A 204 10.41 -12.42 -5.45
CA GLY A 204 11.13 -12.92 -4.28
C GLY A 204 12.23 -11.96 -3.83
N ALA A 205 12.84 -11.21 -4.74
CA ALA A 205 13.75 -10.11 -4.41
C ALA A 205 12.96 -8.81 -4.16
N LYS A 206 12.16 -8.82 -3.11
CA LYS A 206 11.15 -7.81 -2.75
C LYS A 206 11.69 -6.41 -2.47
N SER A 207 12.98 -6.26 -2.16
CA SER A 207 13.64 -4.97 -2.01
C SER A 207 13.94 -4.28 -3.36
N ARG A 208 13.80 -5.01 -4.48
CA ARG A 208 14.09 -4.50 -5.82
C ARG A 208 12.91 -4.57 -6.77
N TYR A 209 12.16 -5.68 -6.77
CA TYR A 209 11.08 -5.92 -7.72
C TYR A 209 9.73 -5.85 -7.03
N VAL A 210 8.87 -4.96 -7.50
CA VAL A 210 7.56 -4.67 -6.90
C VAL A 210 6.47 -4.83 -7.95
N ILE A 211 5.42 -5.57 -7.62
CA ILE A 211 4.21 -5.60 -8.44
C ILE A 211 3.54 -4.24 -8.31
N LYS A 212 3.40 -3.55 -9.45
CA LYS A 212 2.73 -2.25 -9.50
C LYS A 212 1.26 -2.38 -9.84
N ARG A 213 0.93 -3.15 -10.87
CA ARG A 213 -0.45 -3.31 -11.37
C ARG A 213 -0.70 -4.75 -11.79
N VAL A 214 -1.99 -5.10 -11.75
CA VAL A 214 -2.49 -6.34 -12.33
C VAL A 214 -3.61 -5.99 -13.29
N PHE A 215 -3.64 -6.67 -14.43
CA PHE A 215 -4.63 -6.49 -15.49
C PHE A 215 -5.32 -7.82 -15.82
N CYS A 216 -6.56 -7.75 -16.27
CA CYS A 216 -7.22 -8.91 -16.87
C CYS A 216 -6.59 -9.23 -18.22
N LYS A 217 -6.62 -10.51 -18.59
CA LYS A 217 -6.27 -10.94 -19.95
C LYS A 217 -7.42 -10.71 -20.94
N PRO A 218 -7.11 -10.71 -22.27
CA PRO A 218 -8.14 -10.70 -23.30
C PRO A 218 -9.22 -11.72 -23.06
N ASN A 219 -10.46 -11.40 -23.46
CA ASN A 219 -11.70 -12.17 -23.24
C ASN A 219 -12.28 -12.14 -21.80
N SER A 220 -11.69 -11.36 -20.90
CA SER A 220 -12.35 -10.99 -19.65
C SER A 220 -13.53 -10.04 -19.90
N LYS A 221 -14.45 -9.96 -18.93
CA LYS A 221 -15.52 -8.93 -18.92
C LYS A 221 -15.00 -7.52 -18.63
N ILE A 222 -13.78 -7.42 -18.13
CA ILE A 222 -13.09 -6.16 -17.81
C ILE A 222 -12.06 -5.93 -18.90
N SER A 223 -11.92 -4.68 -19.34
CA SER A 223 -10.93 -4.31 -20.34
C SER A 223 -9.52 -4.65 -19.86
N GLU A 224 -8.70 -5.20 -20.74
CA GLU A 224 -7.28 -5.45 -20.50
C GLU A 224 -6.46 -4.17 -20.26
N GLN A 225 -7.05 -3.00 -20.51
CA GLN A 225 -6.45 -1.70 -20.24
C GLN A 225 -6.77 -1.17 -18.85
N GLU A 226 -7.76 -1.77 -18.17
CA GLU A 226 -8.13 -1.39 -16.81
C GLU A 226 -7.38 -2.24 -15.80
N ALA A 227 -6.66 -1.58 -14.90
CA ALA A 227 -6.05 -2.27 -13.77
C ALA A 227 -7.13 -2.82 -12.83
N VAL A 228 -6.90 -4.01 -12.30
CA VAL A 228 -7.75 -4.66 -11.28
C VAL A 228 -7.11 -4.64 -9.90
N ALA A 229 -5.80 -4.40 -9.86
CA ALA A 229 -5.07 -4.06 -8.65
C ALA A 229 -3.97 -3.04 -8.98
N VAL A 230 -3.73 -2.11 -8.05
CA VAL A 230 -2.66 -1.11 -8.14
C VAL A 230 -2.01 -0.97 -6.77
N VAL A 231 -0.69 -0.97 -6.73
CA VAL A 231 0.12 -0.74 -5.52
C VAL A 231 0.85 0.59 -5.65
N SER A 232 1.01 1.31 -4.55
CA SER A 232 1.71 2.60 -4.53
C SER A 232 3.19 2.43 -4.86
N THR A 233 3.54 2.75 -6.06
CA THR A 233 4.90 2.74 -6.57
C THR A 233 5.34 4.12 -7.03
N GLU A 234 4.41 5.03 -7.20
CA GLU A 234 4.64 6.40 -7.65
C GLU A 234 4.52 7.38 -6.48
N LYS A 235 5.19 8.50 -6.62
CA LYS A 235 5.08 9.64 -5.72
C LYS A 235 4.25 10.72 -6.37
N LEU A 236 3.72 11.62 -5.58
CA LEU A 236 3.11 12.84 -6.10
C LEU A 236 4.05 13.52 -7.10
N TYR A 237 3.53 13.93 -8.24
CA TYR A 237 4.31 14.51 -9.34
C TYR A 237 5.17 15.71 -8.91
N GLN A 238 4.73 16.47 -7.90
CA GLN A 238 5.44 17.64 -7.38
C GLN A 238 6.67 17.28 -6.53
N THR A 239 6.70 16.09 -5.94
CA THR A 239 7.85 15.55 -5.23
C THR A 239 8.65 14.61 -6.11
N ALA A 240 8.22 14.45 -7.35
CA ALA A 240 8.74 13.50 -8.27
C ALA A 240 10.22 13.73 -8.59
N GLY A 241 11.02 13.02 -7.88
CA GLY A 241 12.14 12.39 -8.50
C GLY A 241 11.67 11.08 -9.11
N THR A 242 12.49 10.42 -9.82
CA THR A 242 12.27 9.08 -10.34
C THR A 242 11.88 8.17 -9.17
N TYR A 243 10.75 7.47 -9.29
CA TYR A 243 10.27 6.59 -8.26
C TYR A 243 11.29 5.50 -7.91
N VAL A 244 11.47 5.26 -6.64
CA VAL A 244 12.41 4.26 -6.11
C VAL A 244 11.80 3.34 -5.04
N GLY A 245 10.49 3.32 -4.96
CA GLY A 245 9.74 2.61 -3.93
C GLY A 245 9.22 3.54 -2.84
N LYS A 246 8.03 3.24 -2.30
CA LYS A 246 7.44 3.94 -1.18
C LYS A 246 7.32 2.99 0.01
N ASP A 247 7.87 3.41 1.15
CA ASP A 247 7.67 2.71 2.41
C ASP A 247 6.20 2.81 2.81
N ASP A 248 5.75 1.84 3.59
CA ASP A 248 4.37 1.75 4.04
C ASP A 248 3.39 1.83 2.85
N PRO A 249 3.44 0.85 1.93
CA PRO A 249 2.71 0.92 0.68
C PRO A 249 1.21 0.81 0.90
N VAL A 250 0.46 1.39 -0.04
CA VAL A 250 -0.99 1.26 -0.13
C VAL A 250 -1.38 0.55 -1.43
N ALA A 251 -2.55 -0.06 -1.45
CA ALA A 251 -3.05 -0.74 -2.65
C ALA A 251 -4.56 -0.59 -2.80
N LEU A 252 -5.00 -0.55 -4.05
CA LEU A 252 -6.41 -0.66 -4.46
C LEU A 252 -6.61 -1.98 -5.17
N VAL A 253 -7.64 -2.75 -4.78
CA VAL A 253 -7.95 -4.05 -5.38
C VAL A 253 -9.43 -4.13 -5.68
N ARG A 254 -9.79 -4.38 -6.94
CA ARG A 254 -11.16 -4.69 -7.38
C ARG A 254 -11.45 -6.17 -7.14
N CYS A 255 -12.68 -6.50 -6.77
CA CYS A 255 -13.06 -7.90 -6.54
C CYS A 255 -14.46 -8.22 -7.07
N GLN A 256 -14.87 -9.48 -6.98
CA GLN A 256 -16.18 -10.00 -7.41
C GLN A 256 -16.47 -9.79 -8.91
N SER A 257 -17.58 -10.33 -9.39
CA SER A 257 -18.13 -10.10 -10.74
C SER A 257 -17.13 -10.35 -11.88
N GLY A 258 -16.45 -11.49 -11.83
CA GLY A 258 -15.42 -11.90 -12.81
C GLY A 258 -13.98 -11.59 -12.37
N LEU A 259 -13.82 -11.19 -11.13
CA LEU A 259 -12.55 -11.08 -10.43
C LEU A 259 -12.53 -11.97 -9.18
N PRO A 260 -11.39 -12.18 -8.53
CA PRO A 260 -11.31 -12.90 -7.26
C PRO A 260 -12.38 -12.43 -6.27
N ALA A 261 -12.98 -13.34 -5.54
CA ALA A 261 -13.99 -13.01 -4.54
C ALA A 261 -13.38 -12.21 -3.38
N LEU A 262 -14.18 -11.43 -2.66
CA LEU A 262 -13.69 -10.63 -1.52
C LEU A 262 -12.90 -11.48 -0.51
N GLY A 263 -13.40 -12.68 -0.18
CA GLY A 263 -12.69 -13.59 0.73
C GLY A 263 -11.32 -14.03 0.17
N GLU A 264 -11.23 -14.28 -1.14
CA GLU A 264 -9.97 -14.63 -1.81
C GLU A 264 -8.97 -13.47 -1.82
N VAL A 265 -9.46 -12.24 -1.92
CA VAL A 265 -8.63 -11.01 -1.83
C VAL A 265 -8.07 -10.82 -0.42
N LEU A 266 -8.81 -11.22 0.60
CA LEU A 266 -8.40 -11.06 2.00
C LEU A 266 -7.59 -12.24 2.55
N GLU A 267 -7.73 -13.44 1.98
CA GLU A 267 -7.10 -14.68 2.46
C GLU A 267 -5.57 -14.61 2.61
N PRO A 268 -4.79 -13.96 1.73
CA PRO A 268 -3.35 -13.86 1.90
C PRO A 268 -2.92 -13.26 3.25
N PHE A 269 -3.75 -12.40 3.81
CA PHE A 269 -3.46 -11.71 5.08
C PHE A 269 -3.76 -12.57 6.31
N ALA A 270 -4.42 -13.73 6.13
CA ALA A 270 -4.68 -14.67 7.21
C ALA A 270 -3.44 -15.44 7.69
N LEU A 271 -2.30 -15.31 7.01
CA LEU A 271 -1.08 -16.08 7.31
C LEU A 271 -0.02 -15.29 8.09
N GLY A 272 -0.09 -13.96 8.15
CA GLY A 272 0.91 -13.15 8.87
C GLY A 272 2.33 -13.35 8.35
N HIS A 273 2.52 -13.32 7.02
CA HIS A 273 3.83 -13.51 6.38
C HIS A 273 4.82 -12.41 6.77
N LEU A 274 6.12 -12.71 6.66
CA LEU A 274 7.17 -11.76 7.03
C LEU A 274 7.37 -10.71 5.94
N VAL A 275 7.39 -9.45 6.37
CA VAL A 275 7.72 -8.28 5.54
C VAL A 275 8.89 -7.53 6.13
N SER A 276 9.62 -6.78 5.30
CA SER A 276 10.72 -5.93 5.73
C SER A 276 10.20 -4.59 6.24
N GLY A 277 11.01 -3.86 7.02
CA GLY A 277 10.73 -2.49 7.45
C GLY A 277 10.54 -2.35 8.97
N TRP A 278 10.42 -3.44 9.71
CA TRP A 278 10.25 -3.42 11.15
C TRP A 278 11.52 -3.03 11.91
N MET A 279 11.39 -2.60 13.16
CA MET A 279 12.50 -2.22 14.06
C MET A 279 13.45 -1.22 13.40
N ARG A 280 12.95 -0.02 13.10
CA ARG A 280 13.70 1.05 12.42
C ARG A 280 14.18 0.66 11.01
N GLY A 281 13.35 -0.06 10.25
CA GLY A 281 13.68 -0.45 8.89
C GLY A 281 14.79 -1.49 8.75
N SER A 282 15.20 -2.15 9.84
CA SER A 282 16.35 -3.07 9.82
C SER A 282 16.00 -4.55 9.95
N HIS A 283 14.73 -4.90 10.11
CA HIS A 283 14.30 -6.28 10.38
C HIS A 283 13.06 -6.68 9.61
N ASN A 284 12.90 -7.99 9.43
CA ASN A 284 11.65 -8.58 9.02
C ASN A 284 10.70 -8.74 10.22
N GLY A 285 9.41 -8.61 9.99
CA GLY A 285 8.38 -8.88 10.98
C GLY A 285 7.09 -9.39 10.36
N PRO A 286 6.21 -10.03 11.14
CA PRO A 286 4.95 -10.56 10.63
C PRO A 286 3.98 -9.43 10.33
N LEU A 287 3.46 -9.38 9.10
CA LEU A 287 2.42 -8.45 8.70
C LEU A 287 1.11 -8.84 9.37
N MET A 288 0.63 -8.00 10.29
CA MET A 288 -0.54 -8.30 11.10
C MET A 288 -1.78 -7.57 10.58
N PRO A 289 -2.83 -8.30 10.16
CA PRO A 289 -4.11 -7.68 9.82
C PRO A 289 -4.77 -7.10 11.07
N CYS A 290 -5.13 -5.82 11.01
CA CYS A 290 -5.67 -5.06 12.13
C CYS A 290 -6.97 -4.37 11.77
N SER A 291 -7.85 -4.16 12.75
CA SER A 291 -8.95 -3.20 12.62
C SER A 291 -8.40 -1.77 12.57
N PHE A 292 -9.19 -0.84 12.06
CA PHE A 292 -8.85 0.59 12.07
C PHE A 292 -8.50 1.08 13.50
N GLU A 293 -9.21 0.58 14.51
CA GLU A 293 -9.01 0.94 15.91
C GLU A 293 -7.68 0.42 16.49
N THR A 294 -7.07 -0.61 15.88
CA THR A 294 -5.86 -1.28 16.40
C THR A 294 -4.65 -1.13 15.49
N ALA A 295 -4.72 -0.24 14.48
CA ALA A 295 -3.65 0.02 13.54
C ALA A 295 -2.55 0.94 14.09
N HIS A 296 -2.27 0.89 15.39
CA HIS A 296 -1.31 1.75 16.07
C HIS A 296 -0.13 0.92 16.61
N PRO A 297 0.96 0.73 15.86
CA PRO A 297 2.10 -0.05 16.32
C PRO A 297 2.88 0.72 17.39
N THR A 298 2.93 0.18 18.60
CA THR A 298 3.67 0.82 19.71
C THR A 298 4.77 -0.06 20.27
N ARG A 299 4.62 -1.38 20.17
CA ARG A 299 5.59 -2.33 20.70
C ARG A 299 6.80 -2.43 19.77
N PHE A 300 7.81 -1.61 20.02
CA PHE A 300 9.06 -1.57 19.22
C PHE A 300 8.79 -1.22 17.74
N ASP A 301 7.89 -0.27 17.47
CA ASP A 301 7.41 0.09 16.12
C ASP A 301 6.78 -1.08 15.34
N GLY A 302 6.05 -1.97 15.99
CA GLY A 302 5.47 -3.10 15.28
C GLY A 302 4.70 -4.07 16.16
N PRO A 303 4.43 -5.29 15.68
CA PRO A 303 4.73 -5.78 14.33
C PRO A 303 4.09 -4.93 13.23
N PRO A 304 4.58 -5.03 11.96
CA PRO A 304 3.97 -4.35 10.82
C PRO A 304 2.46 -4.53 10.75
N ARG A 305 1.73 -3.47 10.39
CA ARG A 305 0.26 -3.45 10.34
C ARG A 305 -0.23 -3.41 8.90
N VAL A 306 -1.39 -4.01 8.68
CA VAL A 306 -2.21 -3.78 7.49
C VAL A 306 -3.67 -3.63 7.90
N ILE A 307 -4.33 -2.61 7.35
CA ILE A 307 -5.79 -2.44 7.42
C ILE A 307 -6.40 -2.60 6.05
N ALA A 308 -7.69 -2.97 5.99
CA ALA A 308 -8.43 -3.16 4.76
C ALA A 308 -9.79 -2.46 4.84
N ALA A 309 -9.97 -1.43 4.05
CA ALA A 309 -11.20 -0.67 3.92
C ALA A 309 -12.00 -1.15 2.70
N GLY A 310 -13.14 -1.79 2.93
CA GLY A 310 -14.02 -2.28 1.88
C GLY A 310 -15.06 -1.24 1.46
N PHE A 311 -15.20 -1.01 0.18
CA PHE A 311 -16.17 -0.09 -0.40
C PHE A 311 -16.99 -0.77 -1.49
N GLN A 312 -18.23 -0.32 -1.66
CA GLN A 312 -18.99 -0.48 -2.88
C GLN A 312 -18.99 0.87 -3.61
N MET A 313 -18.52 0.90 -4.85
CA MET A 313 -18.65 2.10 -5.67
C MET A 313 -20.08 2.23 -6.17
N ALA A 314 -20.62 3.43 -6.14
CA ALA A 314 -21.95 3.75 -6.65
C ALA A 314 -21.93 5.16 -7.26
N TYR A 315 -21.92 5.22 -8.59
CA TYR A 315 -21.84 6.49 -9.35
C TYR A 315 -20.61 7.34 -8.95
N GLY A 316 -19.48 6.66 -8.76
CA GLY A 316 -18.25 7.28 -8.31
C GLY A 316 -18.17 7.58 -6.80
N SER A 317 -19.24 7.40 -6.05
CA SER A 317 -19.26 7.62 -4.59
C SER A 317 -18.86 6.33 -3.83
N PHE A 318 -18.26 6.50 -2.66
CA PHE A 318 -17.89 5.41 -1.76
C PHE A 318 -19.04 5.07 -0.79
N VAL A 319 -19.66 3.90 -0.96
CA VAL A 319 -20.52 3.30 0.06
C VAL A 319 -19.64 2.47 1.00
N GLY A 320 -19.49 2.92 2.24
CA GLY A 320 -18.55 2.37 3.21
C GLY A 320 -17.71 3.46 3.87
N PRO A 321 -16.58 3.14 4.51
CA PRO A 321 -15.89 1.83 4.50
C PRO A 321 -16.49 0.80 5.46
N VAL A 322 -16.26 -0.49 5.13
CA VAL A 322 -16.33 -1.58 6.08
C VAL A 322 -14.91 -1.92 6.50
N ASP A 323 -14.66 -2.03 7.80
CA ASP A 323 -13.39 -2.52 8.37
C ASP A 323 -13.32 -4.04 8.21
N LEU A 324 -12.65 -4.51 7.16
CA LEU A 324 -12.68 -5.92 6.77
C LEU A 324 -11.86 -6.81 7.70
N PHE A 325 -10.82 -6.29 8.36
CA PHE A 325 -10.04 -7.05 9.32
C PHE A 325 -10.58 -6.99 10.75
N LYS A 326 -11.71 -6.31 10.97
CA LYS A 326 -12.45 -6.39 12.23
C LYS A 326 -13.15 -7.76 12.42
N ASP A 327 -13.24 -8.56 11.36
CA ASP A 327 -13.74 -9.94 11.45
C ASP A 327 -12.90 -10.76 12.43
N ILE A 328 -13.61 -11.46 13.35
CA ILE A 328 -13.01 -12.34 14.36
C ILE A 328 -12.20 -13.51 13.75
N ALA A 329 -12.44 -13.84 12.48
CA ALA A 329 -11.66 -14.86 11.76
C ALA A 329 -10.16 -14.54 11.72
N TYR A 330 -9.78 -13.27 11.85
CA TYR A 330 -8.37 -12.83 11.92
C TYR A 330 -7.78 -12.83 13.34
N ASP A 331 -8.55 -13.11 14.38
CA ASP A 331 -8.03 -13.11 15.76
C ASP A 331 -6.90 -14.13 15.95
N LEU A 332 -7.03 -15.31 15.37
CA LEU A 332 -5.98 -16.32 15.43
C LEU A 332 -4.71 -15.88 14.65
N THR A 333 -4.88 -15.19 13.55
CA THR A 333 -3.77 -14.60 12.80
C THR A 333 -3.04 -13.57 13.62
N ARG A 334 -3.77 -12.65 14.28
CA ARG A 334 -3.20 -11.66 15.19
C ARG A 334 -2.41 -12.32 16.33
N GLN A 335 -2.96 -13.35 16.94
CA GLN A 335 -2.26 -14.12 17.99
C GLN A 335 -0.97 -14.77 17.47
N ARG A 336 -0.99 -15.36 16.28
CA ARG A 336 0.20 -15.94 15.63
C ARG A 336 1.25 -14.88 15.32
N CYS A 337 0.85 -13.73 14.80
CA CYS A 337 1.76 -12.61 14.58
C CYS A 337 2.42 -12.16 15.89
N LEU A 338 1.68 -12.08 16.99
CA LEU A 338 2.26 -11.73 18.31
C LEU A 338 3.24 -12.80 18.80
N GLN A 339 2.95 -14.08 18.61
CA GLN A 339 3.87 -15.19 18.96
C GLN A 339 5.16 -15.12 18.13
N ILE A 340 5.05 -14.85 16.82
CA ILE A 340 6.21 -14.65 15.95
C ILE A 340 7.01 -13.42 16.40
N THR A 341 6.31 -12.33 16.75
CA THR A 341 6.92 -11.12 17.28
C THR A 341 7.71 -11.40 18.56
N ASP A 342 7.16 -12.16 19.50
CA ASP A 342 7.85 -12.56 20.74
C ASP A 342 9.10 -13.38 20.44
N TYR A 343 9.00 -14.36 19.53
CA TYR A 343 10.12 -15.18 19.12
C TYR A 343 11.24 -14.33 18.49
N LEU A 344 10.90 -13.49 17.52
CA LEU A 344 11.89 -12.63 16.85
C LEU A 344 12.53 -11.64 17.84
N ARG A 345 11.75 -11.08 18.76
CA ARG A 345 12.25 -10.16 19.79
C ARG A 345 13.18 -10.84 20.81
N ALA A 346 13.06 -12.14 21.01
CA ALA A 346 13.97 -12.90 21.87
C ALA A 346 15.40 -12.94 21.29
N HIS A 347 15.56 -12.76 19.97
CA HIS A 347 16.87 -12.65 19.33
C HIS A 347 17.47 -11.23 19.35
N GLY A 348 16.72 -10.23 19.82
CA GLY A 348 17.16 -8.83 19.85
C GLY A 348 17.40 -8.28 18.43
N PRO A 349 18.50 -7.51 18.23
CA PRO A 349 18.86 -6.95 16.92
C PRO A 349 19.67 -7.90 16.03
N PHE A 350 19.55 -9.22 16.20
CA PHE A 350 20.34 -10.24 15.50
C PHE A 350 19.48 -11.08 14.55
N GLU A 351 20.17 -11.94 13.77
CA GLU A 351 19.51 -12.97 12.96
C GLU A 351 18.56 -13.85 13.83
N PRO A 352 17.48 -14.42 13.24
CA PRO A 352 17.25 -14.53 11.79
C PRO A 352 16.44 -13.37 11.16
N GLN A 353 15.98 -12.40 11.92
CA GLN A 353 15.07 -11.37 11.44
C GLN A 353 15.76 -10.12 10.88
N ARG A 354 17.06 -9.93 11.12
CA ARG A 354 17.81 -8.79 10.63
C ARG A 354 17.97 -8.83 9.10
N LEU A 355 17.81 -7.67 8.47
CA LEU A 355 18.08 -7.51 7.04
C LEU A 355 19.58 -7.52 6.74
N PRO A 356 20.00 -7.86 5.51
CA PRO A 356 21.34 -7.60 5.03
C PRO A 356 21.70 -6.11 5.16
N MET A 357 22.97 -5.80 5.27
CA MET A 357 23.43 -4.42 5.50
C MET A 357 22.96 -3.45 4.42
N GLU A 358 22.93 -3.88 3.17
CA GLU A 358 22.48 -3.13 2.00
C GLU A 358 21.00 -2.79 2.01
N ASP A 359 20.20 -3.57 2.71
CA ASP A 359 18.74 -3.41 2.82
C ASP A 359 18.33 -2.70 4.13
N MET A 360 19.27 -2.42 5.03
CA MET A 360 18.97 -1.73 6.28
C MET A 360 18.83 -0.23 6.09
N GLU A 361 17.76 0.33 6.63
CA GLU A 361 17.54 1.77 6.69
C GLU A 361 18.58 2.47 7.57
N TYR A 362 18.85 1.90 8.74
CA TYR A 362 19.86 2.39 9.69
C TYR A 362 20.86 1.30 10.03
N THR A 363 22.16 1.62 9.89
CA THR A 363 23.24 0.77 10.41
C THR A 363 24.45 1.58 10.78
N THR A 364 25.08 1.24 11.90
CA THR A 364 26.36 1.83 12.34
C THR A 364 27.55 1.01 11.84
N LEU A 365 27.35 -0.14 11.22
CA LEU A 365 28.41 -1.07 10.83
C LEU A 365 29.46 -0.42 9.92
N PRO A 366 29.16 0.39 8.91
CA PRO A 366 30.17 1.07 8.10
C PRO A 366 31.12 1.97 8.94
N HIS A 367 30.55 2.67 9.94
CA HIS A 367 31.37 3.48 10.84
C HIS A 367 32.28 2.63 11.72
N VAL A 368 31.74 1.55 12.28
CA VAL A 368 32.50 0.59 13.10
C VAL A 368 33.62 -0.04 12.28
N MET A 369 33.35 -0.51 11.06
CA MET A 369 34.34 -1.10 10.16
C MET A 369 35.47 -0.10 9.86
N LYS A 370 35.14 1.16 9.58
CA LYS A 370 36.14 2.21 9.37
C LYS A 370 37.01 2.43 10.61
N THR A 371 36.42 2.44 11.79
CA THR A 371 37.13 2.65 13.07
C THR A 371 38.05 1.48 13.39
N LEU A 372 37.64 0.26 13.03
CA LEU A 372 38.40 -0.96 13.34
C LEU A 372 39.36 -1.39 12.22
N ALA A 373 39.34 -0.73 11.05
CA ALA A 373 40.07 -1.16 9.85
C ALA A 373 41.56 -1.50 10.12
N ASN A 374 42.25 -0.66 10.91
CA ASN A 374 43.66 -0.82 11.24
C ASN A 374 43.92 -1.83 12.38
N ARG A 375 42.88 -2.45 12.93
CA ARG A 375 42.96 -3.45 14.00
C ARG A 375 42.74 -4.88 13.51
N PHE A 376 42.22 -5.01 12.29
CA PHE A 376 42.15 -6.31 11.66
C PHE A 376 43.51 -6.73 11.18
N VAL A 377 43.91 -7.95 11.52
CA VAL A 377 45.12 -8.61 11.07
C VAL A 377 44.75 -9.93 10.43
N ASP A 378 45.64 -10.46 9.56
CA ASP A 378 45.39 -11.77 8.95
C ASP A 378 45.27 -12.83 10.04
N ALA A 379 44.26 -13.72 9.89
CA ALA A 379 44.13 -14.88 10.75
C ALA A 379 45.08 -15.98 10.24
N GLU A 380 45.95 -16.46 11.11
CA GLU A 380 46.86 -17.57 10.82
C GLU A 380 46.10 -18.92 10.74
#